data_f2e5c51ec92ec602df01eec31a8b6b07
#
_entry.id   f2e5c51ec92ec602df01eec31a8b6b07
#
_cell.length_a   1.000
_cell.length_b   1.000
_cell.length_c   1.000
_cell.angle_alpha   90.00
_cell.angle_beta   90.00
_cell.angle_gamma   90.00
#
_symmetry.space_group_name_H-M   'P 1'
#
loop_
_entity.id
_entity.type
_entity.pdbx_description
1 polymer ?
#
loop_
_entity_poly.entity_id
_entity_poly.type
_entity_poly.pdbx_seq_one_letter_code
_entity_poly.pdbx_strand_id
1 'polypeptide(L)'
;NNDETVKGIWCVPKYSNPQGVVYSDETVRRFAALKPAAADFRIFWDNAYVVHHLYKEDQAQILDILEECKKAGNPDMVFEFCSTSKVSFPGSGIAAIASSETNIADIKKRLTIQTIGHDKINQLRHVKFFKNVDGIKAHMEKQADLIRPKFELVEKIFSDELASRGIGTWMHPLGGYFISFEAPEGCAKEIVSKCKEAGVVLTGAGSPFPVSYTHLTLPTT
;
A
#
# COMPACT_ATOMS: atom_id res chain seq x y z
N ASN A 1 -18.26 -13.63 -3.90
CA ASN A 1 -19.09 -12.55 -4.41
C ASN A 1 -20.12 -13.11 -5.40
N ASN A 2 -21.41 -13.00 -5.06
CA ASN A 2 -22.54 -13.48 -5.89
C ASN A 2 -23.19 -12.34 -6.70
N ASP A 3 -22.59 -11.16 -6.72
CA ASP A 3 -23.08 -9.99 -7.43
C ASP A 3 -22.25 -9.77 -8.69
N GLU A 4 -22.88 -9.95 -9.85
CA GLU A 4 -22.27 -9.78 -11.17
C GLU A 4 -21.94 -8.31 -11.52
N THR A 5 -22.48 -7.36 -10.78
CA THR A 5 -22.18 -5.94 -10.96
C THR A 5 -20.84 -5.53 -10.36
N VAL A 6 -20.32 -6.30 -9.40
CA VAL A 6 -19.01 -6.07 -8.79
C VAL A 6 -17.91 -6.59 -9.71
N LYS A 7 -17.21 -5.68 -10.37
CA LYS A 7 -16.22 -5.97 -11.43
C LYS A 7 -14.77 -6.04 -10.95
N GLY A 8 -14.51 -5.72 -9.69
CA GLY A 8 -13.15 -5.82 -9.17
C GLY A 8 -12.99 -5.35 -7.75
N ILE A 9 -11.77 -5.50 -7.27
CA ILE A 9 -11.32 -5.01 -5.97
C ILE A 9 -9.94 -4.38 -6.12
N TRP A 10 -9.72 -3.24 -5.44
CA TRP A 10 -8.40 -2.62 -5.33
C TRP A 10 -7.77 -3.00 -3.99
N CYS A 11 -6.57 -3.54 -4.02
CA CYS A 11 -5.85 -4.02 -2.85
C CYS A 11 -4.48 -3.33 -2.77
N VAL A 12 -4.11 -2.87 -1.56
CA VAL A 12 -2.75 -2.45 -1.24
C VAL A 12 -2.20 -3.46 -0.22
N PRO A 13 -1.52 -4.53 -0.68
CA PRO A 13 -1.33 -5.74 0.11
C PRO A 13 -0.23 -5.65 1.16
N LYS A 14 0.67 -4.68 1.04
CA LYS A 14 1.83 -4.53 1.91
C LYS A 14 1.96 -3.10 2.39
N TYR A 15 2.07 -2.92 3.72
CA TYR A 15 2.16 -1.62 4.38
C TYR A 15 1.05 -0.65 3.93
N SER A 16 -0.17 -1.15 3.91
CA SER A 16 -1.31 -0.52 3.25
C SER A 16 -1.58 0.92 3.74
N ASN A 17 -2.03 1.76 2.84
CA ASN A 17 -2.66 3.03 3.16
C ASN A 17 -4.17 2.78 3.35
N PRO A 18 -4.79 3.11 4.50
CA PRO A 18 -4.24 3.88 5.63
C PRO A 18 -3.75 3.04 6.81
N GLN A 19 -3.89 1.72 6.80
CA GLN A 19 -3.80 0.89 8.01
C GLN A 19 -2.41 0.33 8.31
N GLY A 20 -1.46 0.38 7.38
CA GLY A 20 -0.14 -0.22 7.56
C GLY A 20 -0.13 -1.76 7.52
N VAL A 21 -1.23 -2.39 7.16
CA VAL A 21 -1.42 -3.84 7.18
C VAL A 21 -0.59 -4.53 6.09
N VAL A 22 -0.14 -5.74 6.38
CA VAL A 22 0.43 -6.68 5.41
C VAL A 22 -0.49 -7.90 5.34
N TYR A 23 -0.86 -8.32 4.13
CA TYR A 23 -1.70 -9.50 3.95
C TYR A 23 -0.92 -10.77 4.30
N SER A 24 -1.59 -11.68 5.01
CA SER A 24 -1.04 -13.00 5.29
C SER A 24 -1.02 -13.88 4.04
N ASP A 25 -0.18 -14.89 4.04
CA ASP A 25 -0.13 -15.91 2.99
C ASP A 25 -1.49 -16.53 2.71
N GLU A 26 -2.27 -16.80 3.76
CA GLU A 26 -3.63 -17.32 3.64
C GLU A 26 -4.54 -16.33 2.91
N THR A 27 -4.47 -15.04 3.25
CA THR A 27 -5.25 -14.00 2.58
C THR A 27 -4.91 -13.94 1.09
N VAL A 28 -3.63 -13.97 0.73
CA VAL A 28 -3.19 -13.98 -0.69
C VAL A 28 -3.75 -15.20 -1.42
N ARG A 29 -3.63 -16.39 -0.84
CA ARG A 29 -4.19 -17.63 -1.45
C ARG A 29 -5.72 -17.59 -1.58
N ARG A 30 -6.43 -16.99 -0.61
CA ARG A 30 -7.88 -16.79 -0.69
C ARG A 30 -8.26 -15.84 -1.83
N PHE A 31 -7.51 -14.76 -2.04
CA PHE A 31 -7.70 -13.88 -3.21
C PHE A 31 -7.45 -14.64 -4.52
N ALA A 32 -6.38 -15.40 -4.60
CA ALA A 32 -6.04 -16.18 -5.78
C ALA A 32 -7.12 -17.25 -6.14
N ALA A 33 -7.77 -17.81 -5.13
CA ALA A 33 -8.81 -18.83 -5.29
C ALA A 33 -10.24 -18.27 -5.42
N LEU A 34 -10.42 -16.95 -5.54
CA LEU A 34 -11.73 -16.34 -5.69
C LEU A 34 -12.48 -16.88 -6.91
N LYS A 35 -13.77 -17.07 -6.74
CA LYS A 35 -14.72 -17.41 -7.81
C LYS A 35 -15.80 -16.32 -7.87
N PRO A 36 -15.50 -15.17 -8.49
CA PRO A 36 -16.46 -14.08 -8.60
C PRO A 36 -17.58 -14.43 -9.56
N ALA A 37 -18.77 -13.86 -9.34
CA ALA A 37 -19.92 -14.03 -10.25
C ALA A 37 -19.65 -13.34 -11.60
N ALA A 38 -19.02 -12.18 -11.59
CA ALA A 38 -18.66 -11.47 -12.81
C ALA A 38 -17.47 -12.13 -13.52
N ALA A 39 -17.64 -12.60 -14.73
CA ALA A 39 -16.58 -13.21 -15.55
C ALA A 39 -15.41 -12.27 -15.86
N ASP A 40 -15.68 -10.98 -15.87
CA ASP A 40 -14.72 -9.90 -16.10
C ASP A 40 -14.17 -9.28 -14.81
N PHE A 41 -14.38 -9.93 -13.66
CA PHE A 41 -13.83 -9.47 -12.37
C PHE A 41 -12.30 -9.46 -12.39
N ARG A 42 -11.71 -8.39 -11.81
CA ARG A 42 -10.25 -8.27 -11.69
C ARG A 42 -9.84 -7.79 -10.30
N ILE A 43 -8.68 -8.25 -9.88
CA ILE A 43 -7.97 -7.77 -8.69
C ILE A 43 -6.91 -6.77 -9.14
N PHE A 44 -6.98 -5.55 -8.62
CA PHE A 44 -5.97 -4.51 -8.82
C PHE A 44 -5.04 -4.53 -7.62
N TRP A 45 -3.85 -5.12 -7.80
CA TRP A 45 -2.88 -5.37 -6.75
C TRP A 45 -1.81 -4.30 -6.75
N ASP A 46 -1.96 -3.31 -5.88
CA ASP A 46 -1.13 -2.11 -5.87
C ASP A 46 0.04 -2.26 -4.89
N ASN A 47 1.22 -2.54 -5.42
CA ASN A 47 2.48 -2.64 -4.66
C ASN A 47 3.13 -1.27 -4.41
N ALA A 48 2.35 -0.26 -4.03
CA ALA A 48 2.83 1.09 -3.79
C ALA A 48 3.93 1.17 -2.72
N TYR A 49 3.94 0.24 -1.76
CA TYR A 49 4.83 0.28 -0.59
C TYR A 49 5.73 -0.96 -0.45
N VAL A 50 5.88 -1.78 -1.47
CA VAL A 50 6.56 -3.07 -1.40
C VAL A 50 8.00 -3.02 -0.87
N VAL A 51 8.71 -1.90 -1.09
CA VAL A 51 10.10 -1.68 -0.67
C VAL A 51 10.25 -0.70 0.50
N HIS A 52 9.14 -0.30 1.14
CA HIS A 52 9.13 0.71 2.20
C HIS A 52 9.28 0.09 3.59
N HIS A 53 10.29 -0.75 3.78
CA HIS A 53 10.60 -1.34 5.07
C HIS A 53 11.16 -0.28 6.02
N LEU A 54 10.75 -0.29 7.29
CA LEU A 54 11.34 0.54 8.35
C LEU A 54 12.56 -0.12 8.98
N TYR A 55 12.56 -1.45 9.07
CA TYR A 55 13.59 -2.23 9.73
C TYR A 55 14.29 -3.14 8.73
N LYS A 56 15.61 -3.24 8.84
CA LYS A 56 16.43 -4.05 7.92
C LYS A 56 16.27 -5.54 8.18
N GLU A 57 16.22 -5.88 9.47
CA GLU A 57 16.19 -7.26 9.97
C GLU A 57 14.76 -7.82 10.04
N ASP A 58 13.74 -6.94 10.00
CA ASP A 58 12.33 -7.31 10.13
C ASP A 58 11.52 -6.76 8.95
N GLN A 59 11.68 -7.40 7.81
CA GLN A 59 10.99 -7.04 6.58
C GLN A 59 9.82 -7.99 6.33
N ALA A 60 8.61 -7.45 6.34
CA ALA A 60 7.45 -8.24 5.98
C ALA A 60 7.61 -8.86 4.59
N GLN A 61 7.26 -10.12 4.47
CA GLN A 61 7.20 -10.83 3.20
C GLN A 61 5.75 -11.04 2.80
N ILE A 62 5.50 -11.16 1.51
CA ILE A 62 4.18 -11.44 0.95
C ILE A 62 4.34 -12.39 -0.23
N LEU A 63 3.41 -13.33 -0.38
CA LEU A 63 3.39 -14.24 -1.52
C LEU A 63 3.16 -13.47 -2.83
N ASP A 64 3.74 -13.98 -3.90
CA ASP A 64 3.48 -13.53 -5.27
C ASP A 64 2.05 -13.92 -5.67
N ILE A 65 1.19 -12.92 -5.81
CA ILE A 65 -0.22 -13.12 -6.16
C ILE A 65 -0.38 -13.70 -7.57
N LEU A 66 0.49 -13.35 -8.51
CA LEU A 66 0.40 -13.87 -9.88
C LEU A 66 0.69 -15.37 -9.92
N GLU A 67 1.71 -15.82 -9.17
CA GLU A 67 2.02 -17.24 -9.04
C GLU A 67 0.92 -18.00 -8.28
N GLU A 68 0.35 -17.43 -7.23
CA GLU A 68 -0.75 -18.06 -6.50
C GLU A 68 -2.02 -18.15 -7.37
N CYS A 69 -2.34 -17.11 -8.15
CA CYS A 69 -3.46 -17.16 -9.11
C CYS A 69 -3.25 -18.23 -10.19
N LYS A 70 -2.04 -18.38 -10.68
CA LYS A 70 -1.68 -19.42 -11.66
C LYS A 70 -1.87 -20.83 -11.08
N LYS A 71 -1.41 -21.06 -9.84
CA LYS A 71 -1.65 -22.32 -9.10
C LYS A 71 -3.13 -22.59 -8.87
N ALA A 72 -3.92 -21.57 -8.63
CA ALA A 72 -5.37 -21.67 -8.41
C ALA A 72 -6.20 -21.82 -9.71
N GLY A 73 -5.56 -21.77 -10.88
CA GLY A 73 -6.25 -21.84 -12.18
C GLY A 73 -6.90 -20.53 -12.64
N ASN A 74 -6.53 -19.39 -12.03
CA ASN A 74 -7.07 -18.06 -12.30
C ASN A 74 -5.98 -17.08 -12.83
N PRO A 75 -5.16 -17.43 -13.85
CA PRO A 75 -4.00 -16.63 -14.23
C PRO A 75 -4.34 -15.20 -14.70
N ASP A 76 -5.55 -14.99 -15.22
CA ASP A 76 -5.98 -13.70 -15.78
C ASP A 76 -6.68 -12.77 -14.75
N MET A 77 -6.77 -13.19 -13.49
CA MET A 77 -7.57 -12.47 -12.49
C MET A 77 -6.90 -11.18 -12.00
N VAL A 78 -5.56 -11.05 -12.07
CA VAL A 78 -4.82 -9.99 -11.39
C VAL A 78 -4.14 -9.05 -12.38
N PHE A 79 -4.24 -7.75 -12.08
CA PHE A 79 -3.34 -6.71 -12.55
C PHE A 79 -2.50 -6.23 -11.37
N GLU A 80 -1.21 -6.44 -11.42
CA GLU A 80 -0.26 -6.02 -10.40
C GLU A 80 0.47 -4.76 -10.82
N PHE A 81 0.51 -3.76 -9.95
CA PHE A 81 1.08 -2.45 -10.23
C PHE A 81 2.20 -2.11 -9.26
N CYS A 82 3.21 -1.42 -9.75
CA CYS A 82 4.18 -0.75 -8.91
C CYS A 82 4.60 0.58 -9.52
N SER A 83 5.11 1.49 -8.69
CA SER A 83 5.67 2.75 -9.17
C SER A 83 6.80 3.24 -8.26
N THR A 84 7.64 4.11 -8.81
CA THR A 84 8.69 4.80 -8.05
C THR A 84 8.25 6.15 -7.49
N SER A 85 6.96 6.49 -7.57
CA SER A 85 6.44 7.79 -7.13
C SER A 85 6.73 8.11 -5.66
N LYS A 86 6.78 7.07 -4.81
CA LYS A 86 7.13 7.18 -3.38
C LYS A 86 8.55 6.70 -3.08
N VAL A 87 9.31 6.32 -4.11
CA VAL A 87 10.70 5.84 -3.99
C VAL A 87 11.68 6.91 -4.45
N SER A 88 11.39 7.59 -5.57
CA SER A 88 12.21 8.68 -6.11
C SER A 88 11.58 10.05 -5.86
N PHE A 89 10.95 10.64 -6.89
CA PHE A 89 10.32 11.95 -6.80
C PHE A 89 8.84 11.92 -7.19
N PRO A 90 7.96 12.55 -6.42
CA PRO A 90 6.58 12.78 -6.85
C PRO A 90 6.53 13.51 -8.20
N GLY A 91 5.67 13.04 -9.09
CA GLY A 91 5.53 13.62 -10.44
C GLY A 91 6.61 13.20 -11.45
N SER A 92 7.69 12.55 -11.01
CA SER A 92 8.76 12.03 -11.89
C SER A 92 8.90 10.51 -11.81
N GLY A 93 7.94 9.83 -11.22
CA GLY A 93 7.97 8.38 -11.09
C GLY A 93 7.87 7.66 -12.44
N ILE A 94 8.34 6.43 -12.45
CA ILE A 94 8.02 5.43 -13.47
C ILE A 94 7.13 4.38 -12.84
N ALA A 95 6.30 3.74 -13.66
CA ALA A 95 5.40 2.68 -13.21
C ALA A 95 5.56 1.44 -14.08
N ALA A 96 5.21 0.30 -13.51
CA ALA A 96 5.12 -0.96 -14.24
C ALA A 96 3.83 -1.69 -13.88
N ILE A 97 3.37 -2.51 -14.82
CA ILE A 97 2.26 -3.43 -14.64
C ILE A 97 2.74 -4.84 -14.97
N ALA A 98 2.34 -5.80 -14.15
CA ALA A 98 2.51 -7.22 -14.39
C ALA A 98 1.15 -7.92 -14.40
N SER A 99 0.98 -8.92 -15.25
CA SER A 99 -0.22 -9.74 -15.35
C SER A 99 0.05 -10.94 -16.24
N SER A 100 -0.97 -11.75 -16.53
CA SER A 100 -0.88 -12.82 -17.52
C SER A 100 -0.52 -12.29 -18.92
N GLU A 101 -0.01 -13.17 -19.78
CA GLU A 101 0.30 -12.82 -21.17
C GLU A 101 -0.93 -12.31 -21.92
N THR A 102 -2.09 -12.92 -21.68
CA THR A 102 -3.38 -12.52 -22.27
C THR A 102 -3.73 -11.09 -21.90
N ASN A 103 -3.69 -10.77 -20.61
CA ASN A 103 -3.99 -9.43 -20.11
C ASN A 103 -2.99 -8.39 -20.64
N ILE A 104 -1.70 -8.71 -20.62
CA ILE A 104 -0.66 -7.80 -21.15
C ILE A 104 -0.81 -7.58 -22.65
N ALA A 105 -1.19 -8.59 -23.42
CA ALA A 105 -1.44 -8.43 -24.85
C ALA A 105 -2.62 -7.48 -25.12
N ASP A 106 -3.69 -7.56 -24.34
CA ASP A 106 -4.86 -6.63 -24.47
C ASP A 106 -4.48 -5.20 -24.04
N ILE A 107 -3.78 -5.04 -22.92
CA ILE A 107 -3.29 -3.72 -22.46
C ILE A 107 -2.40 -3.08 -23.53
N LYS A 108 -1.46 -3.82 -24.12
CA LYS A 108 -0.58 -3.30 -25.17
C LYS A 108 -1.35 -2.75 -26.37
N LYS A 109 -2.42 -3.41 -26.82
CA LYS A 109 -3.27 -2.91 -27.91
C LYS A 109 -3.84 -1.52 -27.59
N ARG A 110 -4.24 -1.28 -26.35
CA ARG A 110 -4.80 0.00 -25.91
C ARG A 110 -3.72 1.06 -25.72
N LEU A 111 -2.58 0.68 -25.14
CA LEU A 111 -1.46 1.59 -24.91
C LEU A 111 -0.87 2.14 -26.22
N THR A 112 -0.81 1.37 -27.26
CA THR A 112 -0.28 1.83 -28.57
C THR A 112 -1.14 2.91 -29.21
N ILE A 113 -2.43 2.99 -28.86
CA ILE A 113 -3.34 4.07 -29.29
C ILE A 113 -3.18 5.29 -28.38
N GLN A 114 -2.96 5.07 -27.09
CA GLN A 114 -2.86 6.12 -26.09
C GLN A 114 -1.53 6.88 -26.16
N THR A 115 -0.42 6.18 -26.42
CA THR A 115 0.92 6.77 -26.50
C THR A 115 1.82 5.97 -27.44
N ILE A 116 2.61 6.68 -28.25
CA ILE A 116 3.64 6.05 -29.12
C ILE A 116 4.79 5.49 -28.28
N GLY A 117 5.09 6.10 -27.13
CA GLY A 117 6.12 5.65 -26.24
C GLY A 117 6.11 6.40 -24.92
N HIS A 118 6.65 5.76 -23.90
CA HIS A 118 6.80 6.34 -22.57
C HIS A 118 8.07 7.22 -22.49
N ASP A 119 8.13 8.10 -21.50
CA ASP A 119 9.28 8.99 -21.26
C ASP A 119 10.56 8.18 -20.98
N LYS A 120 11.36 7.99 -22.03
CA LYS A 120 12.62 7.25 -21.96
C LYS A 120 13.72 8.00 -21.20
N ILE A 121 13.65 9.34 -21.20
CA ILE A 121 14.61 10.15 -20.46
C ILE A 121 14.41 9.93 -18.96
N ASN A 122 13.17 9.95 -18.50
CA ASN A 122 12.86 9.66 -17.11
C ASN A 122 13.22 8.22 -16.71
N GLN A 123 12.95 7.24 -17.57
CA GLN A 123 13.39 5.87 -17.34
C GLN A 123 14.92 5.79 -17.21
N LEU A 124 15.66 6.43 -18.10
CA LEU A 124 17.13 6.45 -18.06
C LEU A 124 17.66 7.13 -16.80
N ARG A 125 17.01 8.20 -16.32
CA ARG A 125 17.34 8.84 -15.03
C ARG A 125 17.26 7.84 -13.88
N HIS A 126 16.18 7.06 -13.80
CA HIS A 126 16.00 6.01 -12.78
C HIS A 126 17.07 4.93 -12.90
N VAL A 127 17.35 4.43 -14.11
CA VAL A 127 18.41 3.45 -14.34
C VAL A 127 19.78 3.97 -13.90
N LYS A 128 20.12 5.20 -14.25
CA LYS A 128 21.40 5.82 -13.84
C LYS A 128 21.50 6.06 -12.34
N PHE A 129 20.41 6.41 -11.69
CA PHE A 129 20.39 6.70 -10.26
C PHE A 129 20.44 5.42 -9.43
N PHE A 130 19.54 4.48 -9.69
CA PHE A 130 19.46 3.25 -8.90
C PHE A 130 20.43 2.17 -9.36
N LYS A 131 20.79 2.14 -10.62
CA LYS A 131 21.64 1.15 -11.30
C LYS A 131 21.01 -0.26 -11.35
N ASN A 132 20.59 -0.80 -10.22
CA ASN A 132 20.00 -2.13 -10.06
C ASN A 132 19.08 -2.18 -8.82
N VAL A 133 18.54 -3.35 -8.51
CA VAL A 133 17.67 -3.59 -7.36
C VAL A 133 18.35 -3.27 -6.02
N ASP A 134 19.64 -3.59 -5.89
CA ASP A 134 20.38 -3.30 -4.65
C ASP A 134 20.54 -1.79 -4.43
N GLY A 135 20.68 -1.03 -5.51
CA GLY A 135 20.66 0.44 -5.45
C GLY A 135 19.31 1.00 -4.97
N ILE A 136 18.19 0.38 -5.37
CA ILE A 136 16.86 0.73 -4.84
C ILE A 136 16.80 0.41 -3.35
N LYS A 137 17.20 -0.79 -2.93
CA LYS A 137 17.20 -1.20 -1.52
C LYS A 137 18.05 -0.26 -0.66
N ALA A 138 19.28 0.02 -1.08
CA ALA A 138 20.16 0.94 -0.36
C ALA A 138 19.60 2.38 -0.26
N HIS A 139 18.88 2.85 -1.28
CA HIS A 139 18.18 4.13 -1.24
C HIS A 139 17.03 4.11 -0.24
N MET A 140 16.24 3.04 -0.22
CA MET A 140 15.11 2.90 0.69
C MET A 140 15.56 2.72 2.15
N GLU A 141 16.69 2.08 2.41
CA GLU A 141 17.31 2.03 3.75
C GLU A 141 17.60 3.44 4.27
N LYS A 142 18.15 4.33 3.43
CA LYS A 142 18.39 5.74 3.82
C LYS A 142 17.10 6.50 4.10
N GLN A 143 16.04 6.24 3.35
CA GLN A 143 14.72 6.82 3.64
C GLN A 143 14.16 6.28 4.95
N ALA A 144 14.30 4.97 5.20
CA ALA A 144 13.89 4.35 6.46
C ALA A 144 14.59 4.98 7.67
N ASP A 145 15.90 5.27 7.57
CA ASP A 145 16.66 5.92 8.64
C ASP A 145 16.15 7.31 9.02
N LEU A 146 15.53 8.02 8.06
CA LEU A 146 14.91 9.33 8.29
C LEU A 146 13.49 9.23 8.88
N ILE A 147 12.77 8.16 8.55
CA ILE A 147 11.35 8.00 8.90
C ILE A 147 11.19 7.21 10.19
N ARG A 148 11.95 6.15 10.38
CA ARG A 148 11.89 5.24 11.54
C ARG A 148 11.84 5.97 12.90
N PRO A 149 12.69 6.96 13.19
CA PRO A 149 12.64 7.65 14.47
C PRO A 149 11.30 8.33 14.77
N LYS A 150 10.57 8.75 13.72
CA LYS A 150 9.22 9.35 13.87
C LYS A 150 8.21 8.28 14.27
N PHE A 151 8.27 7.09 13.67
CA PHE A 151 7.43 5.95 14.05
C PHE A 151 7.70 5.53 15.49
N GLU A 152 8.95 5.32 15.84
CA GLU A 152 9.37 4.91 17.19
C GLU A 152 8.93 5.94 18.25
N LEU A 153 9.03 7.24 17.94
CA LEU A 153 8.57 8.29 18.86
C LEU A 153 7.04 8.21 19.09
N VAL A 154 6.26 8.07 18.02
CA VAL A 154 4.79 7.95 18.14
C VAL A 154 4.40 6.69 18.90
N GLU A 155 4.99 5.55 18.57
CA GLU A 155 4.73 4.29 19.26
C GLU A 155 5.13 4.34 20.73
N LYS A 156 6.26 4.97 21.03
CA LYS A 156 6.69 5.19 22.41
C LYS A 156 5.66 6.01 23.19
N ILE A 157 5.22 7.14 22.63
CA ILE A 157 4.22 8.00 23.28
C ILE A 157 2.90 7.23 23.47
N PHE A 158 2.44 6.49 22.49
CA PHE A 158 1.23 5.70 22.59
C PHE A 158 1.35 4.63 23.68
N SER A 159 2.48 3.94 23.72
CA SER A 159 2.74 2.91 24.75
C SER A 159 2.82 3.48 26.15
N ASP A 160 3.53 4.59 26.33
CA ASP A 160 3.73 5.21 27.64
C ASP A 160 2.46 5.89 28.17
N GLU A 161 1.70 6.57 27.28
CA GLU A 161 0.61 7.44 27.69
C GLU A 161 -0.79 6.85 27.51
N LEU A 162 -0.98 5.97 26.52
CA LEU A 162 -2.30 5.50 26.14
C LEU A 162 -2.56 4.02 26.48
N ALA A 163 -1.56 3.15 26.42
CA ALA A 163 -1.76 1.72 26.58
C ALA A 163 -2.44 1.35 27.91
N SER A 164 -2.00 1.96 29.05
CA SER A 164 -2.57 1.70 30.36
C SER A 164 -3.97 2.27 30.56
N ARG A 165 -4.41 3.20 29.69
CA ARG A 165 -5.70 3.90 29.80
C ARG A 165 -6.83 3.19 29.05
N GLY A 166 -6.52 2.24 28.16
CA GLY A 166 -7.53 1.51 27.39
C GLY A 166 -8.38 2.37 26.45
N ILE A 167 -7.85 3.53 26.01
CA ILE A 167 -8.58 4.52 25.21
C ILE A 167 -8.39 4.36 23.71
N GLY A 168 -7.77 3.28 23.27
CA GLY A 168 -7.60 2.93 21.85
C GLY A 168 -6.56 1.84 21.63
N THR A 169 -6.49 1.40 20.40
CA THR A 169 -5.48 0.46 19.91
C THR A 169 -4.79 1.02 18.68
N TRP A 170 -3.63 0.54 18.37
CA TRP A 170 -2.91 0.97 17.17
C TRP A 170 -2.12 -0.17 16.56
N MET A 171 -1.87 -0.03 15.27
CA MET A 171 -1.01 -0.96 14.53
C MET A 171 0.46 -0.62 14.77
N HIS A 172 1.30 -1.66 14.82
CA HIS A 172 2.76 -1.56 14.84
C HIS A 172 3.32 -1.87 13.45
N PRO A 173 3.43 -0.86 12.56
CA PRO A 173 3.81 -1.12 11.19
C PRO A 173 5.30 -1.38 11.05
N LEU A 174 5.66 -2.40 10.27
CA LEU A 174 7.04 -2.70 9.89
C LEU A 174 7.49 -1.92 8.65
N GLY A 175 6.64 -1.06 8.10
CA GLY A 175 6.90 -0.29 6.90
C GLY A 175 5.78 0.65 6.50
N GLY A 176 5.96 1.32 5.37
CA GLY A 176 5.02 2.32 4.87
C GLY A 176 5.14 3.69 5.54
N TYR A 177 4.05 4.44 5.51
CA TYR A 177 4.02 5.83 5.99
C TYR A 177 2.92 6.11 7.03
N PHE A 178 2.22 5.08 7.50
CA PHE A 178 1.02 5.26 8.32
C PHE A 178 1.06 4.44 9.59
N ILE A 179 0.61 5.04 10.69
CA ILE A 179 0.20 4.37 11.93
C ILE A 179 -1.31 4.53 12.03
N SER A 180 -2.03 3.43 12.03
CA SER A 180 -3.48 3.44 12.26
C SER A 180 -3.78 3.38 13.74
N PHE A 181 -4.54 4.34 14.23
CA PHE A 181 -5.05 4.38 15.59
C PHE A 181 -6.56 4.17 15.57
N GLU A 182 -7.03 3.21 16.32
CA GLU A 182 -8.44 2.91 16.50
C GLU A 182 -8.94 3.52 17.81
N ALA A 183 -9.73 4.57 17.66
CA ALA A 183 -10.32 5.31 18.79
C ALA A 183 -11.61 4.62 19.29
N PRO A 184 -12.07 4.93 20.50
CA PRO A 184 -13.40 4.55 20.94
C PRO A 184 -14.49 5.01 19.98
N GLU A 185 -15.58 4.27 19.91
CA GLU A 185 -16.68 4.55 18.98
C GLU A 185 -17.18 6.00 19.11
N GLY A 186 -17.34 6.66 17.96
CA GLY A 186 -17.81 8.04 17.89
C GLY A 186 -16.77 9.11 18.19
N CYS A 187 -15.60 8.79 18.76
CA CYS A 187 -14.62 9.78 19.24
C CYS A 187 -13.66 10.30 18.16
N ALA A 188 -13.54 9.65 17.00
CA ALA A 188 -12.50 9.93 16.02
C ALA A 188 -12.49 11.39 15.53
N LYS A 189 -13.65 11.99 15.25
CA LYS A 189 -13.73 13.39 14.78
C LYS A 189 -13.27 14.38 15.84
N GLU A 190 -13.64 14.15 17.10
CA GLU A 190 -13.24 15.02 18.23
C GLU A 190 -11.74 14.91 18.48
N ILE A 191 -11.17 13.71 18.42
CA ILE A 191 -9.73 13.48 18.55
C ILE A 191 -8.97 14.24 17.46
N VAL A 192 -9.40 14.15 16.19
CA VAL A 192 -8.77 14.90 15.07
C VAL A 192 -8.81 16.39 15.34
N SER A 193 -9.95 16.94 15.83
CA SER A 193 -10.07 18.36 16.15
C SER A 193 -9.11 18.78 17.26
N LYS A 194 -9.09 18.04 18.38
CA LYS A 194 -8.20 18.32 19.51
C LYS A 194 -6.72 18.20 19.16
N CYS A 195 -6.35 17.20 18.38
CA CYS A 195 -4.99 17.07 17.88
C CYS A 195 -4.59 18.28 17.03
N LYS A 196 -5.49 18.75 16.13
CA LYS A 196 -5.25 19.93 15.31
C LYS A 196 -5.07 21.20 16.16
N GLU A 197 -5.89 21.38 17.20
CA GLU A 197 -5.75 22.49 18.16
C GLU A 197 -4.41 22.44 18.91
N ALA A 198 -3.91 21.24 19.19
CA ALA A 198 -2.58 20.99 19.78
C ALA A 198 -1.42 21.05 18.77
N GLY A 199 -1.69 21.37 17.49
CA GLY A 199 -0.68 21.49 16.45
C GLY A 199 -0.34 20.18 15.73
N VAL A 200 -1.08 19.10 15.98
CA VAL A 200 -0.89 17.79 15.32
C VAL A 200 -1.97 17.57 14.27
N VAL A 201 -1.57 17.53 13.00
CA VAL A 201 -2.50 17.29 11.89
C VAL A 201 -2.61 15.80 11.61
N LEU A 202 -3.82 15.26 11.73
CA LEU A 202 -4.15 13.87 11.42
C LEU A 202 -4.93 13.79 10.11
N THR A 203 -4.92 12.62 9.47
CA THR A 203 -5.85 12.33 8.38
C THR A 203 -7.28 12.34 8.95
N GLY A 204 -8.18 13.03 8.28
CA GLY A 204 -9.56 13.20 8.74
C GLY A 204 -10.27 11.87 8.98
N ALA A 205 -10.98 11.77 10.09
CA ALA A 205 -11.76 10.58 10.43
C ALA A 205 -12.76 10.25 9.32
N GLY A 206 -12.74 9.02 8.83
CA GLY A 206 -13.59 8.55 7.74
C GLY A 206 -13.16 8.98 6.33
N SER A 207 -12.09 9.77 6.18
CA SER A 207 -11.61 10.22 4.87
C SER A 207 -11.33 9.08 3.87
N PRO A 208 -10.73 7.94 4.27
CA PRO A 208 -10.51 6.81 3.39
C PRO A 208 -11.71 5.85 3.27
N PHE A 209 -12.82 6.11 3.99
CA PHE A 209 -13.98 5.23 4.04
C PHE A 209 -15.27 6.00 3.76
N PRO A 210 -16.26 5.41 3.05
CA PRO A 210 -17.51 6.08 2.69
C PRO A 210 -18.49 6.26 3.86
N VAL A 211 -18.22 5.65 5.01
CA VAL A 211 -19.03 5.73 6.24
C VAL A 211 -18.20 6.22 7.42
N SER A 212 -18.86 6.70 8.49
CA SER A 212 -18.16 7.20 9.69
C SER A 212 -17.53 6.04 10.45
N TYR A 213 -16.22 5.90 10.36
CA TYR A 213 -15.45 4.94 11.14
C TYR A 213 -14.68 5.61 12.27
N THR A 214 -14.25 4.81 13.22
CA THR A 214 -13.46 5.20 14.40
C THR A 214 -11.96 5.27 14.14
N HIS A 215 -11.52 4.92 12.94
CA HIS A 215 -10.11 4.83 12.57
C HIS A 215 -9.52 6.22 12.25
N LEU A 216 -8.34 6.44 12.78
CA LEU A 216 -7.48 7.59 12.50
C LEU A 216 -6.16 7.08 11.94
N THR A 217 -5.57 7.82 11.02
CA THR A 217 -4.23 7.55 10.53
C THR A 217 -3.32 8.75 10.72
N LEU A 218 -2.11 8.48 11.17
CA LEU A 218 -1.06 9.47 11.33
C LEU A 218 -0.15 9.39 10.10
N PRO A 219 -0.11 10.40 9.24
CA PRO A 219 0.99 10.52 8.29
C PRO A 219 2.27 10.84 9.05
N THR A 220 3.31 10.08 8.80
CA THR A 220 4.64 10.25 9.43
C THR A 220 5.64 10.97 8.50
N THR A 221 5.12 11.70 7.51
CA THR A 221 5.93 12.48 6.56
C THR A 221 6.20 13.89 7.03
#